data_6fcf18241a359d415b52767053eb45bb
#
_entry.id   6fcf18241a359d415b52767053eb45bb
#
_cell.length_a   1.000
_cell.length_b   1.000
_cell.length_c   1.000
_cell.angle_alpha   90.00
_cell.angle_beta   90.00
_cell.angle_gamma   90.00
#
_symmetry.space_group_name_H-M   'P 1'
#
loop_
_entity.id
_entity.type
_entity.pdbx_description
1 polymer ?
#
loop_
_entity_poly.entity_id
_entity_poly.type
_entity_poly.pdbx_seq_one_letter_code
_entity_poly.pdbx_strand_id
1 'polypeptide(L)'
;RELESLLASLFGAESALVFSSGYHMNTGILPAVTDANTLILADKLVHASLIDGIRLSAAKCIRYRHQDYAQLENLLAKHHGEYHWIIVVTESVFSMDGDVASLDRLVELKRRYTNVMLYVDEAHGIAVRGQRGLGVAEEQGCLKDIDFLCGTFGKAMASVGAYVVCRKVIRDYLVNRMRTLIFTTALPPINVAWMRFVLSHLEDMQARREHLARISASLRTAIRESGVECPSESHIIPLVVGANEKAIWKALQMQERGFYVLPVRPPTVPEGTARLRFSLTSLIEEEEMARLCHEMKA
;
A
#
# COMPACT_ATOMS: atom_id res chain seq x y z
N ARG A 1 9.61 -16.75 13.96
CA ARG A 1 11.06 -16.44 13.81
C ARG A 1 11.56 -16.77 12.41
N GLU A 2 11.38 -18.01 11.90
CA GLU A 2 11.88 -18.39 10.55
C GLU A 2 11.27 -17.52 9.43
N LEU A 3 9.96 -17.20 9.49
CA LEU A 3 9.30 -16.32 8.56
C LEU A 3 9.86 -14.88 8.64
N GLU A 4 10.11 -14.38 9.85
CA GLU A 4 10.72 -13.05 10.06
C GLU A 4 12.16 -13.01 9.53
N SER A 5 12.94 -14.07 9.74
CA SER A 5 14.29 -14.18 9.20
C SER A 5 14.28 -14.23 7.66
N LEU A 6 13.33 -14.96 7.05
CA LEU A 6 13.17 -15.00 5.60
C LEU A 6 12.81 -13.62 5.03
N LEU A 7 11.86 -12.90 5.64
CA LEU A 7 11.52 -11.53 5.26
C LEU A 7 12.73 -10.60 5.35
N ALA A 8 13.42 -10.59 6.49
CA ALA A 8 14.61 -9.76 6.66
C ALA A 8 15.67 -10.04 5.58
N SER A 9 15.90 -11.32 5.25
CA SER A 9 16.83 -11.74 4.19
C SER A 9 16.40 -11.26 2.81
N LEU A 10 15.12 -11.45 2.44
CA LEU A 10 14.60 -11.05 1.12
C LEU A 10 14.73 -9.55 0.89
N PHE A 11 14.44 -8.74 1.90
CA PHE A 11 14.52 -7.28 1.82
C PHE A 11 15.94 -6.73 2.09
N GLY A 12 16.89 -7.57 2.46
CA GLY A 12 18.24 -7.15 2.84
C GLY A 12 18.26 -6.22 4.07
N ALA A 13 17.35 -6.46 5.01
CA ALA A 13 17.15 -5.65 6.21
C ALA A 13 17.68 -6.35 7.48
N GLU A 14 17.88 -5.58 8.55
CA GLU A 14 18.36 -6.11 9.83
C GLU A 14 17.33 -7.03 10.50
N SER A 15 16.04 -6.76 10.34
CA SER A 15 14.99 -7.47 11.05
C SER A 15 13.62 -7.32 10.38
N ALA A 16 12.72 -8.24 10.74
CA ALA A 16 11.30 -8.14 10.43
C ALA A 16 10.46 -8.57 11.63
N LEU A 17 9.18 -8.18 11.63
CA LEU A 17 8.21 -8.57 12.64
C LEU A 17 6.87 -8.88 11.95
N VAL A 18 6.20 -9.95 12.38
CA VAL A 18 4.95 -10.44 11.76
C VAL A 18 3.77 -10.19 12.71
N PHE A 19 2.63 -9.82 12.13
CA PHE A 19 1.39 -9.44 12.82
C PHE A 19 0.20 -10.24 12.31
N SER A 20 -0.87 -10.27 13.09
CA SER A 20 -2.12 -10.97 12.74
C SER A 20 -2.87 -10.33 11.57
N SER A 21 -2.71 -9.04 11.31
CA SER A 21 -3.27 -8.34 10.14
C SER A 21 -2.57 -6.99 9.90
N GLY A 22 -2.73 -6.42 8.70
CA GLY A 22 -2.28 -5.06 8.38
C GLY A 22 -2.94 -4.00 9.25
N TYR A 23 -4.21 -4.21 9.61
CA TYR A 23 -4.92 -3.30 10.51
C TYR A 23 -4.26 -3.27 11.91
N HIS A 24 -4.01 -4.44 12.52
CA HIS A 24 -3.32 -4.51 13.83
C HIS A 24 -1.89 -3.97 13.76
N MET A 25 -1.20 -4.16 12.64
CA MET A 25 0.13 -3.62 12.41
C MET A 25 0.10 -2.09 12.44
N ASN A 26 -0.72 -1.45 11.60
CA ASN A 26 -0.77 0.00 11.47
C ASN A 26 -1.32 0.68 12.75
N THR A 27 -2.36 0.11 13.36
CA THR A 27 -2.93 0.62 14.63
C THR A 27 -2.04 0.38 15.85
N GLY A 28 -1.02 -0.44 15.71
CA GLY A 28 -0.09 -0.74 16.81
C GLY A 28 1.26 -0.07 16.70
N ILE A 29 1.87 -0.03 15.50
CA ILE A 29 3.21 0.55 15.32
C ILE A 29 3.19 2.05 15.62
N LEU A 30 2.31 2.81 14.95
CA LEU A 30 2.27 4.26 15.09
C LEU A 30 2.15 4.73 16.55
N PRO A 31 1.18 4.26 17.37
CA PRO A 31 1.12 4.67 18.76
C PRO A 31 2.26 4.12 19.62
N ALA A 32 2.92 3.02 19.22
CA ALA A 32 4.04 2.47 19.98
C ALA A 32 5.32 3.30 19.81
N VAL A 33 5.56 3.87 18.62
CA VAL A 33 6.84 4.56 18.28
C VAL A 33 6.75 6.08 18.35
N THR A 34 5.61 6.63 18.76
CA THR A 34 5.37 8.08 18.81
C THR A 34 4.99 8.55 20.22
N ASP A 35 5.26 9.80 20.47
CA ASP A 35 4.90 10.52 21.71
C ASP A 35 4.44 11.96 21.39
N ALA A 36 4.24 12.78 22.41
CA ALA A 36 3.84 14.19 22.27
C ALA A 36 4.92 15.06 21.58
N ASN A 37 6.18 14.61 21.55
CA ASN A 37 7.30 15.27 20.87
C ASN A 37 7.53 14.76 19.43
N THR A 38 6.62 13.96 18.94
CA THR A 38 6.64 13.42 17.56
C THR A 38 5.61 14.13 16.70
N LEU A 39 5.96 14.47 15.46
CA LEU A 39 5.04 14.94 14.43
C LEU A 39 4.82 13.83 13.41
N ILE A 40 3.57 13.56 13.07
CA ILE A 40 3.22 12.69 11.94
C ILE A 40 2.79 13.59 10.76
N LEU A 41 3.44 13.41 9.62
CA LEU A 41 3.04 14.01 8.33
C LEU A 41 2.47 12.89 7.46
N ALA A 42 1.13 12.83 7.34
CA ALA A 42 0.47 11.75 6.62
C ALA A 42 -0.12 12.25 5.30
N ASP A 43 0.04 11.46 4.23
CA ASP A 43 -0.69 11.69 2.99
C ASP A 43 -2.21 11.64 3.26
N LYS A 44 -2.96 12.48 2.56
CA LYS A 44 -4.39 12.67 2.81
C LYS A 44 -5.23 11.44 2.44
N LEU A 45 -4.72 10.56 1.57
CA LEU A 45 -5.42 9.37 1.08
C LEU A 45 -4.92 8.05 1.70
N VAL A 46 -4.07 8.08 2.74
CA VAL A 46 -3.64 6.85 3.41
C VAL A 46 -4.81 6.06 3.97
N HIS A 47 -4.64 4.73 4.01
CA HIS A 47 -5.65 3.76 4.43
C HIS A 47 -6.21 4.05 5.83
N ALA A 48 -7.47 3.68 6.05
CA ALA A 48 -8.17 3.87 7.32
C ALA A 48 -7.40 3.33 8.54
N SER A 49 -6.70 2.20 8.42
CA SER A 49 -5.89 1.63 9.51
C SER A 49 -4.73 2.54 9.92
N LEU A 50 -4.12 3.27 8.98
CA LEU A 50 -3.10 4.28 9.28
C LEU A 50 -3.71 5.48 10.00
N ILE A 51 -4.89 5.95 9.55
CA ILE A 51 -5.63 7.02 10.22
C ILE A 51 -5.99 6.63 11.66
N ASP A 52 -6.47 5.40 11.87
CA ASP A 52 -6.81 4.92 13.21
C ASP A 52 -5.57 4.74 14.09
N GLY A 53 -4.45 4.26 13.52
CA GLY A 53 -3.17 4.22 14.22
C GLY A 53 -2.67 5.61 14.64
N ILE A 54 -2.82 6.62 13.77
CA ILE A 54 -2.52 8.02 14.06
C ILE A 54 -3.41 8.54 15.20
N ARG A 55 -4.72 8.26 15.16
CA ARG A 55 -5.66 8.68 16.20
C ARG A 55 -5.37 8.06 17.57
N LEU A 56 -4.85 6.84 17.60
CA LEU A 56 -4.45 6.16 18.83
C LEU A 56 -3.10 6.63 19.36
N SER A 57 -2.33 7.39 18.59
CA SER A 57 -1.04 7.93 19.00
C SER A 57 -1.19 9.23 19.80
N ALA A 58 -0.15 9.57 20.59
CA ALA A 58 -0.05 10.85 21.28
C ALA A 58 0.57 11.95 20.39
N ALA A 59 1.01 11.62 19.18
CA ALA A 59 1.67 12.53 18.27
C ALA A 59 0.69 13.52 17.63
N LYS A 60 1.15 14.74 17.39
CA LYS A 60 0.44 15.67 16.51
C LYS A 60 0.48 15.14 15.08
N CYS A 61 -0.61 15.28 14.34
CA CYS A 61 -0.67 14.91 12.93
C CYS A 61 -1.05 16.11 12.06
N ILE A 62 -0.33 16.27 10.95
CA ILE A 62 -0.69 17.16 9.85
C ILE A 62 -0.85 16.30 8.61
N ARG A 63 -2.02 16.38 7.96
CA ARG A 63 -2.27 15.67 6.70
C ARG A 63 -1.97 16.60 5.54
N TYR A 64 -0.95 16.25 4.72
CA TYR A 64 -0.64 16.97 3.50
C TYR A 64 -1.51 16.49 2.34
N ARG A 65 -1.69 17.36 1.34
CA ARG A 65 -2.46 17.02 0.13
C ARG A 65 -1.81 15.83 -0.56
N HIS A 66 -2.65 14.96 -1.10
CA HIS A 66 -2.24 13.73 -1.75
C HIS A 66 -1.11 13.97 -2.76
N GLN A 67 0.01 13.29 -2.54
CA GLN A 67 1.25 13.38 -3.33
C GLN A 67 1.79 14.81 -3.57
N ASP A 68 1.38 15.78 -2.76
CA ASP A 68 1.95 17.14 -2.81
C ASP A 68 3.27 17.22 -2.05
N TYR A 69 4.31 16.76 -2.71
CA TYR A 69 5.67 16.74 -2.14
C TYR A 69 6.24 18.14 -1.88
N ALA A 70 5.77 19.17 -2.59
CA ALA A 70 6.15 20.55 -2.33
C ALA A 70 5.54 21.04 -1.00
N GLN A 71 4.27 20.72 -0.73
CA GLN A 71 3.67 21.00 0.57
C GLN A 71 4.38 20.22 1.69
N LEU A 72 4.72 18.94 1.45
CA LEU A 72 5.45 18.13 2.42
C LEU A 72 6.82 18.73 2.74
N GLU A 73 7.58 19.17 1.72
CA GLU A 73 8.87 19.83 1.89
C GLU A 73 8.76 21.10 2.75
N ASN A 74 7.75 21.93 2.48
CA ASN A 74 7.48 23.13 3.28
C ASN A 74 7.14 22.80 4.75
N LEU A 75 6.37 21.71 4.98
CA LEU A 75 6.06 21.25 6.34
C LEU A 75 7.30 20.74 7.06
N LEU A 76 8.15 19.96 6.38
CA LEU A 76 9.43 19.49 6.94
C LEU A 76 10.33 20.65 7.29
N ALA A 77 10.54 21.61 6.36
CA ALA A 77 11.35 22.79 6.58
C ALA A 77 10.87 23.61 7.78
N LYS A 78 9.55 23.73 7.95
CA LYS A 78 8.95 24.48 9.06
C LYS A 78 9.12 23.79 10.41
N HIS A 79 8.97 22.46 10.46
CA HIS A 79 8.79 21.75 11.73
C HIS A 79 9.97 20.88 12.16
N HIS A 80 11.04 20.68 11.34
CA HIS A 80 12.16 19.79 11.68
C HIS A 80 12.89 20.18 12.97
N GLY A 81 12.92 21.47 13.33
CA GLY A 81 13.51 21.95 14.58
C GLY A 81 12.56 21.96 15.80
N GLU A 82 11.28 21.68 15.62
CA GLU A 82 10.25 21.75 16.67
C GLU A 82 10.01 20.39 17.34
N TYR A 83 10.28 19.29 16.62
CA TYR A 83 9.95 17.93 17.08
C TYR A 83 11.20 17.06 17.15
N HIS A 84 11.18 16.13 18.11
CA HIS A 84 12.27 15.15 18.27
C HIS A 84 12.33 14.20 17.05
N TRP A 85 11.15 13.71 16.62
CA TRP A 85 11.00 12.91 15.42
C TRP A 85 9.85 13.41 14.54
N ILE A 86 10.01 13.27 13.24
CA ILE A 86 8.95 13.44 12.26
C ILE A 86 8.78 12.13 11.50
N ILE A 87 7.57 11.57 11.47
CA ILE A 87 7.27 10.36 10.72
C ILE A 87 6.41 10.74 9.52
N VAL A 88 6.94 10.56 8.31
CA VAL A 88 6.19 10.71 7.06
C VAL A 88 5.51 9.39 6.76
N VAL A 89 4.18 9.40 6.64
CA VAL A 89 3.34 8.21 6.44
C VAL A 89 2.67 8.26 5.07
N THR A 90 2.87 7.21 4.28
CA THR A 90 2.29 7.06 2.94
C THR A 90 1.98 5.59 2.63
N GLU A 91 1.23 5.37 1.54
CA GLU A 91 1.17 4.07 0.85
C GLU A 91 2.06 4.12 -0.39
N SER A 92 2.53 2.97 -0.85
CA SER A 92 3.28 2.87 -2.11
C SER A 92 2.35 2.84 -3.32
N VAL A 93 1.22 2.14 -3.19
CA VAL A 93 0.12 2.09 -4.16
C VAL A 93 -1.18 2.39 -3.42
N PHE A 94 -1.87 3.45 -3.80
CA PHE A 94 -3.12 3.86 -3.16
C PHE A 94 -4.31 3.02 -3.61
N SER A 95 -5.07 2.53 -2.66
CA SER A 95 -6.04 1.45 -2.85
C SER A 95 -7.25 1.80 -3.71
N MET A 96 -7.62 3.08 -3.83
CA MET A 96 -8.83 3.52 -4.54
C MET A 96 -8.56 4.02 -5.95
N ASP A 97 -7.43 4.65 -6.17
CA ASP A 97 -7.04 5.26 -7.43
C ASP A 97 -5.96 4.46 -8.18
N GLY A 98 -5.22 3.60 -7.46
CA GLY A 98 -4.17 2.76 -8.04
C GLY A 98 -2.94 3.54 -8.49
N ASP A 99 -2.85 4.80 -8.11
CA ASP A 99 -1.68 5.65 -8.33
C ASP A 99 -0.53 5.27 -7.40
N VAL A 100 0.67 5.64 -7.76
CA VAL A 100 1.91 5.19 -7.14
C VAL A 100 2.66 6.38 -6.52
N ALA A 101 3.11 6.24 -5.29
CA ALA A 101 3.92 7.26 -4.63
C ALA A 101 5.34 7.31 -5.19
N SER A 102 5.91 8.51 -5.33
CA SER A 102 7.34 8.71 -5.60
C SER A 102 8.13 8.54 -4.29
N LEU A 103 8.46 7.29 -3.96
CA LEU A 103 9.19 6.97 -2.73
C LEU A 103 10.63 7.47 -2.78
N ASP A 104 11.26 7.46 -3.95
CA ASP A 104 12.57 8.05 -4.23
C ASP A 104 12.61 9.53 -3.82
N ARG A 105 11.59 10.30 -4.19
CA ARG A 105 11.46 11.71 -3.80
C ARG A 105 11.27 11.88 -2.29
N LEU A 106 10.51 11.00 -1.65
CA LEU A 106 10.37 11.00 -0.18
C LEU A 106 11.70 10.71 0.51
N VAL A 107 12.49 9.80 -0.04
CA VAL A 107 13.84 9.51 0.45
C VAL A 107 14.78 10.70 0.27
N GLU A 108 14.71 11.42 -0.85
CA GLU A 108 15.47 12.68 -1.06
C GLU A 108 15.11 13.72 0.00
N LEU A 109 13.83 13.89 0.31
CA LEU A 109 13.37 14.79 1.36
C LEU A 109 13.88 14.35 2.75
N LYS A 110 13.75 13.06 3.08
CA LYS A 110 14.26 12.50 4.33
C LYS A 110 15.76 12.77 4.53
N ARG A 111 16.56 12.59 3.48
CA ARG A 111 18.04 12.76 3.56
C ARG A 111 18.48 14.16 3.96
N ARG A 112 17.61 15.17 3.83
CA ARG A 112 17.88 16.54 4.22
C ARG A 112 17.72 16.81 5.72
N TYR A 113 17.07 15.87 6.45
CA TYR A 113 16.73 16.04 7.85
C TYR A 113 17.06 14.77 8.64
N THR A 114 17.84 14.91 9.73
CA THR A 114 18.34 13.78 10.53
C THR A 114 17.28 13.13 11.40
N ASN A 115 16.16 13.82 11.65
CA ASN A 115 15.07 13.39 12.52
C ASN A 115 13.80 12.97 11.76
N VAL A 116 13.90 12.71 10.45
CA VAL A 116 12.78 12.24 9.62
C VAL A 116 12.87 10.74 9.39
N MET A 117 11.77 10.05 9.63
CA MET A 117 11.59 8.62 9.34
C MET A 117 10.46 8.43 8.32
N LEU A 118 10.59 7.41 7.46
CA LEU A 118 9.58 7.03 6.48
C LEU A 118 8.84 5.78 6.92
N TYR A 119 7.52 5.87 6.96
CA TYR A 119 6.58 4.77 7.14
C TYR A 119 5.84 4.55 5.81
N VAL A 120 6.10 3.43 5.14
CA VAL A 120 5.54 3.10 3.83
C VAL A 120 4.73 1.81 3.92
N ASP A 121 3.45 1.87 3.57
CA ASP A 121 2.58 0.69 3.46
C ASP A 121 2.58 0.18 2.01
N GLU A 122 3.22 -0.98 1.80
CA GLU A 122 3.32 -1.71 0.53
C GLU A 122 2.21 -2.76 0.35
N ALA A 123 1.10 -2.62 1.06
CA ALA A 123 0.03 -3.64 1.04
C ALA A 123 -0.46 -3.99 -0.37
N HIS A 124 -0.39 -3.08 -1.32
CA HIS A 124 -0.74 -3.27 -2.72
C HIS A 124 0.48 -3.40 -3.67
N GLY A 125 1.68 -3.15 -3.18
CA GLY A 125 2.93 -3.25 -3.95
C GLY A 125 3.60 -4.62 -3.83
N ILE A 126 3.61 -5.21 -2.63
CA ILE A 126 4.25 -6.51 -2.37
C ILE A 126 3.67 -7.62 -3.26
N ALA A 127 4.53 -8.46 -3.80
CA ALA A 127 4.27 -9.54 -4.76
C ALA A 127 3.77 -9.08 -6.15
N VAL A 128 3.51 -7.78 -6.34
CA VAL A 128 2.96 -7.20 -7.58
C VAL A 128 3.97 -6.33 -8.30
N ARG A 129 4.76 -5.54 -7.57
CA ARG A 129 5.71 -4.56 -8.11
C ARG A 129 7.15 -4.96 -7.76
N GLY A 130 8.08 -4.43 -8.53
CA GLY A 130 9.50 -4.75 -8.39
C GLY A 130 9.93 -6.04 -9.11
N GLN A 131 11.20 -6.13 -9.45
CA GLN A 131 11.75 -7.27 -10.20
C GLN A 131 11.63 -8.58 -9.42
N ARG A 132 11.94 -8.56 -8.11
CA ARG A 132 11.81 -9.71 -7.22
C ARG A 132 10.43 -9.78 -6.54
N GLY A 133 9.55 -8.78 -6.78
CA GLY A 133 8.24 -8.69 -6.18
C GLY A 133 8.23 -8.08 -4.77
N LEU A 134 9.23 -7.30 -4.40
CA LEU A 134 9.34 -6.70 -3.07
C LEU A 134 8.63 -5.34 -2.96
N GLY A 135 7.91 -4.92 -4.00
CA GLY A 135 7.10 -3.71 -3.99
C GLY A 135 7.71 -2.53 -4.73
N VAL A 136 7.07 -1.37 -4.57
CA VAL A 136 7.47 -0.11 -5.21
C VAL A 136 8.81 0.39 -4.68
N ALA A 137 9.10 0.16 -3.41
CA ALA A 137 10.37 0.53 -2.80
C ALA A 137 11.56 -0.22 -3.46
N GLU A 138 11.37 -1.46 -3.89
CA GLU A 138 12.34 -2.17 -4.72
C GLU A 138 12.45 -1.55 -6.11
N GLU A 139 11.31 -1.32 -6.76
CA GLU A 139 11.23 -0.78 -8.11
C GLU A 139 11.92 0.59 -8.23
N GLN A 140 11.80 1.42 -7.20
CA GLN A 140 12.41 2.76 -7.11
C GLN A 140 13.79 2.75 -6.43
N GLY A 141 14.33 1.56 -6.07
CA GLY A 141 15.69 1.42 -5.55
C GLY A 141 15.91 2.00 -4.13
N CYS A 142 14.85 2.12 -3.33
CA CYS A 142 14.90 2.79 -2.03
C CYS A 142 14.57 1.91 -0.81
N LEU A 143 14.60 0.57 -0.95
CA LEU A 143 14.31 -0.38 0.14
C LEU A 143 15.04 -0.07 1.45
N LYS A 144 16.33 0.30 1.36
CA LYS A 144 17.20 0.53 2.54
C LYS A 144 16.97 1.87 3.24
N ASP A 145 16.29 2.79 2.57
CA ASP A 145 16.07 4.15 3.06
C ASP A 145 14.76 4.28 3.86
N ILE A 146 13.90 3.27 3.82
CA ILE A 146 12.61 3.27 4.50
C ILE A 146 12.77 2.66 5.89
N ASP A 147 12.30 3.35 6.93
CA ASP A 147 12.47 2.93 8.32
C ASP A 147 11.42 1.90 8.76
N PHE A 148 10.20 2.02 8.25
CA PHE A 148 9.08 1.11 8.47
C PHE A 148 8.51 0.70 7.12
N LEU A 149 9.03 -0.38 6.53
CA LEU A 149 8.49 -0.92 5.29
C LEU A 149 7.47 -2.00 5.65
N CYS A 150 6.21 -1.66 5.50
CA CYS A 150 5.07 -2.47 5.90
C CYS A 150 4.45 -3.19 4.72
N GLY A 151 3.92 -4.38 4.94
CA GLY A 151 3.18 -5.11 3.90
C GLY A 151 2.16 -6.07 4.49
N THR A 152 1.27 -6.60 3.65
CA THR A 152 0.24 -7.55 4.08
C THR A 152 0.32 -8.87 3.31
N PHE A 153 -0.02 -9.94 3.98
CA PHE A 153 -0.20 -11.26 3.36
C PHE A 153 -1.62 -11.50 2.86
N GLY A 154 -2.55 -10.59 3.18
CA GLY A 154 -3.99 -10.74 2.91
C GLY A 154 -4.45 -10.36 1.50
N LYS A 155 -3.54 -10.00 0.59
CA LYS A 155 -3.86 -9.59 -0.78
C LYS A 155 -3.17 -10.51 -1.79
N ALA A 156 -2.14 -10.06 -2.48
CA ALA A 156 -1.46 -10.85 -3.51
C ALA A 156 -0.86 -12.17 -3.01
N MET A 157 -0.58 -12.29 -1.72
CA MET A 157 -0.03 -13.52 -1.12
C MET A 157 -1.10 -14.53 -0.66
N ALA A 158 -2.39 -14.24 -0.85
CA ALA A 158 -3.52 -15.13 -0.58
C ALA A 158 -3.49 -15.80 0.81
N SER A 159 -3.18 -15.04 1.87
CA SER A 159 -3.10 -15.51 3.25
C SER A 159 -3.72 -14.49 4.22
N VAL A 160 -3.33 -14.54 5.48
CA VAL A 160 -3.68 -13.58 6.52
C VAL A 160 -2.41 -13.09 7.21
N GLY A 161 -2.47 -11.90 7.81
CA GLY A 161 -1.35 -11.31 8.53
C GLY A 161 -0.69 -10.17 7.77
N ALA A 162 0.34 -9.63 8.41
CA ALA A 162 1.13 -8.53 7.90
C ALA A 162 2.55 -8.59 8.44
N TYR A 163 3.42 -7.75 7.92
CA TYR A 163 4.79 -7.65 8.39
C TYR A 163 5.29 -6.20 8.31
N VAL A 164 6.25 -5.89 9.15
CA VAL A 164 7.14 -4.74 8.99
C VAL A 164 8.57 -5.22 8.84
N VAL A 165 9.28 -4.62 7.89
CA VAL A 165 10.73 -4.75 7.75
C VAL A 165 11.35 -3.46 8.27
N CYS A 166 12.32 -3.57 9.18
CA CYS A 166 12.89 -2.41 9.84
C CYS A 166 14.26 -2.73 10.47
N ARG A 167 14.88 -1.71 11.07
CA ARG A 167 16.10 -1.91 11.87
C ARG A 167 15.81 -2.74 13.11
N LYS A 168 16.81 -3.50 13.56
CA LYS A 168 16.70 -4.38 14.75
C LYS A 168 16.26 -3.63 16.01
N VAL A 169 16.76 -2.42 16.23
CA VAL A 169 16.37 -1.60 17.39
C VAL A 169 14.87 -1.27 17.39
N ILE A 170 14.29 -0.98 16.23
CA ILE A 170 12.84 -0.74 16.07
C ILE A 170 12.05 -2.01 16.38
N ARG A 171 12.46 -3.13 15.82
CA ARG A 171 11.82 -4.44 16.08
C ARG A 171 11.84 -4.77 17.56
N ASP A 172 12.97 -4.65 18.22
CA ASP A 172 13.12 -4.98 19.64
C ASP A 172 12.28 -4.03 20.52
N TYR A 173 12.16 -2.76 20.12
CA TYR A 173 11.26 -1.80 20.80
C TYR A 173 9.79 -2.19 20.64
N LEU A 174 9.34 -2.53 19.42
CA LEU A 174 7.97 -2.93 19.13
C LEU A 174 7.55 -4.18 19.91
N VAL A 175 8.41 -5.19 20.03
CA VAL A 175 8.16 -6.43 20.80
C VAL A 175 7.84 -6.12 22.27
N ASN A 176 8.43 -5.07 22.83
CA ASN A 176 8.27 -4.71 24.24
C ASN A 176 7.19 -3.64 24.49
N ARG A 177 6.72 -2.92 23.47
CA ARG A 177 5.85 -1.75 23.65
C ARG A 177 4.57 -1.79 22.83
N MET A 178 4.52 -2.55 21.76
CA MET A 178 3.38 -2.57 20.85
C MET A 178 2.23 -3.40 21.40
N ARG A 179 1.16 -2.73 21.82
CA ARG A 179 0.00 -3.36 22.48
C ARG A 179 -0.70 -4.39 21.61
N THR A 180 -0.91 -4.10 20.31
CA THR A 180 -1.58 -5.01 19.37
C THR A 180 -0.74 -6.25 19.03
N LEU A 181 0.55 -6.26 19.38
CA LEU A 181 1.41 -7.45 19.29
C LEU A 181 1.38 -8.25 20.59
N ILE A 182 1.46 -7.55 21.73
CA ILE A 182 1.55 -8.18 23.06
C ILE A 182 0.23 -8.86 23.47
N PHE A 183 -0.91 -8.23 23.14
CA PHE A 183 -2.24 -8.65 23.60
C PHE A 183 -3.07 -9.28 22.46
N THR A 184 -2.44 -9.99 21.54
CA THR A 184 -3.11 -10.71 20.44
C THR A 184 -2.68 -12.17 20.39
N THR A 185 -3.43 -12.96 19.62
CA THR A 185 -3.10 -14.35 19.34
C THR A 185 -2.16 -14.44 18.14
N ALA A 186 -1.21 -15.37 18.19
CA ALA A 186 -0.30 -15.65 17.08
C ALA A 186 -1.06 -16.18 15.85
N LEU A 187 -0.46 -15.98 14.67
CA LEU A 187 -0.96 -16.57 13.42
C LEU A 187 -0.95 -18.12 13.50
N PRO A 188 -1.96 -18.79 12.91
CA PRO A 188 -1.97 -20.24 12.81
C PRO A 188 -0.72 -20.76 12.06
N PRO A 189 -0.10 -21.87 12.51
CA PRO A 189 1.10 -22.42 11.88
C PRO A 189 0.97 -22.69 10.38
N ILE A 190 -0.20 -23.10 9.91
CA ILE A 190 -0.47 -23.34 8.49
C ILE A 190 -0.32 -22.07 7.65
N ASN A 191 -0.78 -20.92 8.14
CA ASN A 191 -0.60 -19.63 7.46
C ASN A 191 0.88 -19.23 7.41
N VAL A 192 1.61 -19.47 8.50
CA VAL A 192 3.06 -19.20 8.54
C VAL A 192 3.81 -20.08 7.53
N ALA A 193 3.46 -21.37 7.44
CA ALA A 193 4.05 -22.29 6.47
C ALA A 193 3.72 -21.87 5.02
N TRP A 194 2.47 -21.52 4.75
CA TRP A 194 2.04 -21.01 3.44
C TRP A 194 2.81 -19.73 3.04
N MET A 195 2.92 -18.76 3.93
CA MET A 195 3.65 -17.53 3.65
C MET A 195 5.14 -17.77 3.37
N ARG A 196 5.77 -18.69 4.12
CA ARG A 196 7.16 -19.10 3.83
C ARG A 196 7.27 -19.70 2.45
N PHE A 197 6.36 -20.59 2.06
CA PHE A 197 6.31 -21.17 0.74
C PHE A 197 6.17 -20.09 -0.35
N VAL A 198 5.18 -19.19 -0.24
CA VAL A 198 4.97 -18.14 -1.23
C VAL A 198 6.19 -17.20 -1.35
N LEU A 199 6.74 -16.77 -0.21
CA LEU A 199 7.91 -15.88 -0.19
C LEU A 199 9.16 -16.54 -0.81
N SER A 200 9.37 -17.85 -0.61
CA SER A 200 10.51 -18.55 -1.19
C SER A 200 10.40 -18.75 -2.71
N HIS A 201 9.20 -18.57 -3.30
CA HIS A 201 8.95 -18.65 -4.75
C HIS A 201 8.62 -17.28 -5.38
N LEU A 202 8.76 -16.20 -4.62
CA LEU A 202 8.33 -14.87 -5.07
C LEU A 202 9.10 -14.41 -6.32
N GLU A 203 10.39 -14.69 -6.38
CA GLU A 203 11.25 -14.34 -7.53
C GLU A 203 10.84 -15.12 -8.80
N ASP A 204 10.40 -16.36 -8.66
CA ASP A 204 9.97 -17.23 -9.78
C ASP A 204 8.70 -16.70 -10.47
N MET A 205 7.98 -15.76 -9.84
CA MET A 205 6.73 -15.21 -10.36
C MET A 205 6.93 -13.96 -11.25
N GLN A 206 8.14 -13.66 -11.72
CA GLN A 206 8.42 -12.47 -12.53
C GLN A 206 7.57 -12.40 -13.80
N ALA A 207 7.43 -13.50 -14.53
CA ALA A 207 6.60 -13.55 -15.74
C ALA A 207 5.12 -13.22 -15.48
N ARG A 208 4.59 -13.61 -14.30
CA ARG A 208 3.22 -13.25 -13.88
C ARG A 208 3.09 -11.76 -13.58
N ARG A 209 4.09 -11.15 -12.94
CA ARG A 209 4.10 -9.70 -12.69
C ARG A 209 4.15 -8.89 -13.99
N GLU A 210 4.99 -9.31 -14.93
CA GLU A 210 5.09 -8.69 -16.27
C GLU A 210 3.77 -8.81 -17.04
N HIS A 211 3.16 -9.99 -17.02
CA HIS A 211 1.83 -10.19 -17.62
C HIS A 211 0.79 -9.26 -16.98
N LEU A 212 0.70 -9.22 -15.65
CA LEU A 212 -0.21 -8.33 -14.94
C LEU A 212 0.02 -6.85 -15.29
N ALA A 213 1.27 -6.43 -15.41
CA ALA A 213 1.61 -5.06 -15.81
C ALA A 213 1.12 -4.75 -17.24
N ARG A 214 1.29 -5.68 -18.21
CA ARG A 214 0.81 -5.52 -19.60
C ARG A 214 -0.71 -5.39 -19.67
N ILE A 215 -1.46 -6.34 -19.08
CA ILE A 215 -2.93 -6.31 -19.13
C ILE A 215 -3.48 -5.08 -18.38
N SER A 216 -2.83 -4.64 -17.30
CA SER A 216 -3.18 -3.42 -16.59
C SER A 216 -2.97 -2.17 -17.47
N ALA A 217 -1.87 -2.11 -18.20
CA ALA A 217 -1.61 -1.01 -19.13
C ALA A 217 -2.67 -0.95 -20.26
N SER A 218 -3.07 -2.11 -20.79
CA SER A 218 -4.11 -2.19 -21.82
C SER A 218 -5.46 -1.62 -21.33
N LEU A 219 -5.89 -1.99 -20.12
CA LEU A 219 -7.16 -1.48 -19.57
C LEU A 219 -7.08 0.03 -19.27
N ARG A 220 -5.98 0.51 -18.69
CA ARG A 220 -5.79 1.96 -18.46
C ARG A 220 -5.86 2.75 -19.77
N THR A 221 -5.23 2.23 -20.81
CA THR A 221 -5.27 2.85 -22.15
C THR A 221 -6.70 2.89 -22.69
N ALA A 222 -7.43 1.78 -22.64
CA ALA A 222 -8.81 1.72 -23.11
C ALA A 222 -9.74 2.70 -22.37
N ILE A 223 -9.59 2.85 -21.05
CA ILE A 223 -10.36 3.81 -20.25
C ILE A 223 -10.00 5.26 -20.67
N ARG A 224 -8.73 5.58 -20.84
CA ARG A 224 -8.30 6.93 -21.27
C ARG A 224 -8.81 7.25 -22.69
N GLU A 225 -8.79 6.29 -23.59
CA GLU A 225 -9.31 6.43 -24.95
C GLU A 225 -10.84 6.63 -25.00
N SER A 226 -11.57 6.19 -23.96
CA SER A 226 -13.01 6.48 -23.81
C SER A 226 -13.30 7.90 -23.28
N GLY A 227 -12.27 8.72 -23.06
CA GLY A 227 -12.39 10.09 -22.57
C GLY A 227 -12.52 10.20 -21.03
N VAL A 228 -12.32 9.11 -20.31
CA VAL A 228 -12.35 9.10 -18.83
C VAL A 228 -10.94 9.22 -18.29
N GLU A 229 -10.74 10.12 -17.33
CA GLU A 229 -9.47 10.25 -16.62
C GLU A 229 -9.18 8.98 -15.79
N CYS A 230 -7.97 8.46 -15.91
CA CYS A 230 -7.50 7.29 -15.17
C CYS A 230 -6.16 7.60 -14.52
N PRO A 231 -6.13 7.90 -13.21
CA PRO A 231 -4.91 8.23 -12.48
C PRO A 231 -4.03 7.00 -12.20
N SER A 232 -4.56 5.80 -12.37
CA SER A 232 -3.87 4.55 -12.04
C SER A 232 -2.55 4.37 -12.79
N GLU A 233 -1.58 3.84 -12.06
CA GLU A 233 -0.27 3.35 -12.54
C GLU A 233 -0.03 1.88 -12.16
N SER A 234 -1.04 1.23 -11.57
CA SER A 234 -0.94 -0.13 -11.03
C SER A 234 -2.00 -1.08 -11.63
N HIS A 235 -2.14 -2.24 -11.03
CA HIS A 235 -3.18 -3.25 -11.32
C HIS A 235 -4.55 -2.89 -10.73
N ILE A 236 -4.64 -1.83 -9.94
CA ILE A 236 -5.89 -1.27 -9.42
C ILE A 236 -6.29 -0.13 -10.33
N ILE A 237 -7.42 -0.27 -11.01
CA ILE A 237 -7.81 0.65 -12.08
C ILE A 237 -9.23 1.14 -11.81
N PRO A 238 -9.41 2.42 -11.46
CA PRO A 238 -10.73 3.00 -11.29
C PRO A 238 -11.32 3.42 -12.65
N LEU A 239 -12.61 3.18 -12.82
CA LEU A 239 -13.47 3.83 -13.82
C LEU A 239 -14.42 4.76 -13.07
N VAL A 240 -14.08 6.03 -12.98
CA VAL A 240 -14.88 7.03 -12.25
C VAL A 240 -16.12 7.38 -13.08
N VAL A 241 -17.30 7.20 -12.50
CA VAL A 241 -18.59 7.47 -13.15
C VAL A 241 -19.37 8.58 -12.47
N GLY A 242 -18.97 9.03 -11.30
CA GLY A 242 -19.50 10.17 -10.57
C GLY A 242 -20.67 9.83 -9.64
N ALA A 243 -21.87 9.64 -10.16
CA ALA A 243 -23.07 9.39 -9.37
C ALA A 243 -23.18 7.94 -8.90
N ASN A 244 -23.76 7.72 -7.71
CA ASN A 244 -23.90 6.40 -7.09
C ASN A 244 -24.74 5.44 -7.94
N GLU A 245 -25.87 5.94 -8.45
CA GLU A 245 -26.81 5.17 -9.26
C GLU A 245 -26.15 4.74 -10.58
N LYS A 246 -25.36 5.63 -11.20
CA LYS A 246 -24.60 5.32 -12.42
C LYS A 246 -23.57 4.23 -12.17
N ALA A 247 -22.86 4.27 -11.02
CA ALA A 247 -21.86 3.27 -10.69
C ALA A 247 -22.52 1.89 -10.45
N ILE A 248 -23.68 1.83 -9.79
CA ILE A 248 -24.44 0.60 -9.59
C ILE A 248 -24.90 0.04 -10.93
N TRP A 249 -25.52 0.87 -11.76
CA TRP A 249 -26.02 0.48 -13.08
C TRP A 249 -24.91 -0.03 -14.00
N LYS A 250 -23.78 0.70 -14.07
CA LYS A 250 -22.63 0.27 -14.88
C LYS A 250 -22.03 -1.05 -14.37
N ALA A 251 -21.98 -1.26 -13.05
CA ALA A 251 -21.51 -2.52 -12.47
C ALA A 251 -22.42 -3.69 -12.85
N LEU A 252 -23.75 -3.51 -12.80
CA LEU A 252 -24.71 -4.55 -13.22
C LEU A 252 -24.55 -4.87 -14.71
N GLN A 253 -24.44 -3.86 -15.57
CA GLN A 253 -24.18 -4.09 -17.00
C GLN A 253 -22.90 -4.89 -17.26
N MET A 254 -21.82 -4.57 -16.53
CA MET A 254 -20.56 -5.32 -16.65
C MET A 254 -20.72 -6.77 -16.19
N GLN A 255 -21.48 -7.02 -15.14
CA GLN A 255 -21.76 -8.37 -14.63
C GLN A 255 -22.60 -9.18 -15.62
N GLU A 256 -23.60 -8.57 -16.27
CA GLU A 256 -24.40 -9.21 -17.35
C GLU A 256 -23.54 -9.61 -18.54
N ARG A 257 -22.44 -8.89 -18.80
CA ARG A 257 -21.47 -9.19 -19.87
C ARG A 257 -20.35 -10.15 -19.42
N GLY A 258 -20.44 -10.67 -18.17
CA GLY A 258 -19.51 -11.65 -17.63
C GLY A 258 -18.32 -11.07 -16.87
N PHE A 259 -18.27 -9.76 -16.62
CA PHE A 259 -17.19 -9.10 -15.87
C PHE A 259 -17.65 -8.75 -14.47
N TYR A 260 -17.19 -9.53 -13.48
CA TYR A 260 -17.54 -9.27 -12.09
C TYR A 260 -16.74 -8.09 -11.52
N VAL A 261 -17.41 -6.96 -11.39
CA VAL A 261 -16.86 -5.75 -10.78
C VAL A 261 -17.89 -5.12 -9.84
N LEU A 262 -17.40 -4.53 -8.75
CA LEU A 262 -18.25 -3.90 -7.73
C LEU A 262 -18.15 -2.36 -7.81
N PRO A 263 -19.25 -1.64 -7.54
CA PRO A 263 -19.21 -0.20 -7.43
C PRO A 263 -18.64 0.21 -6.07
N VAL A 264 -17.69 1.14 -6.08
CA VAL A 264 -17.18 1.82 -4.89
C VAL A 264 -17.84 3.18 -4.78
N ARG A 265 -18.42 3.47 -3.61
CA ARG A 265 -19.27 4.64 -3.36
C ARG A 265 -18.93 5.32 -2.03
N PRO A 266 -19.40 6.52 -1.76
CA PRO A 266 -19.34 7.11 -0.43
C PRO A 266 -19.91 6.16 0.66
N PRO A 267 -19.33 6.12 1.86
CA PRO A 267 -18.26 7.00 2.36
C PRO A 267 -16.82 6.54 2.01
N THR A 268 -16.65 5.44 1.25
CA THR A 268 -15.33 4.90 0.89
C THR A 268 -14.55 5.85 -0.03
N VAL A 269 -15.27 6.56 -0.90
CA VAL A 269 -14.74 7.62 -1.78
C VAL A 269 -15.57 8.89 -1.58
N PRO A 270 -15.07 10.09 -1.95
CA PRO A 270 -15.83 11.33 -1.84
C PRO A 270 -17.13 11.31 -2.65
N GLU A 271 -18.11 12.12 -2.24
CA GLU A 271 -19.34 12.33 -3.00
C GLU A 271 -19.03 12.82 -4.43
N GLY A 272 -19.79 12.33 -5.40
CA GLY A 272 -19.59 12.65 -6.81
C GLY A 272 -18.42 11.93 -7.47
N THR A 273 -17.74 11.00 -6.78
CA THR A 273 -16.60 10.23 -7.30
C THR A 273 -16.81 8.73 -7.26
N ALA A 274 -18.08 8.27 -7.25
CA ALA A 274 -18.39 6.85 -7.34
C ALA A 274 -17.78 6.22 -8.59
N ARG A 275 -17.28 4.99 -8.46
CA ARG A 275 -16.47 4.33 -9.50
C ARG A 275 -16.66 2.83 -9.50
N LEU A 276 -16.33 2.20 -10.62
CA LEU A 276 -15.98 0.80 -10.63
C LEU A 276 -14.49 0.65 -10.37
N ARG A 277 -14.10 -0.27 -9.50
CA ARG A 277 -12.70 -0.52 -9.16
C ARG A 277 -12.28 -1.89 -9.66
N PHE A 278 -11.58 -1.93 -10.77
CA PHE A 278 -10.98 -3.15 -11.27
C PHE A 278 -9.71 -3.46 -10.48
N SER A 279 -9.65 -4.68 -9.94
CA SER A 279 -8.45 -5.24 -9.31
C SER A 279 -8.01 -6.44 -10.14
N LEU A 280 -7.05 -6.24 -11.01
CA LEU A 280 -6.63 -7.26 -11.94
C LEU A 280 -5.74 -8.30 -11.27
N THR A 281 -5.78 -9.53 -11.78
CA THR A 281 -4.89 -10.62 -11.37
C THR A 281 -4.13 -11.15 -12.58
N SER A 282 -3.01 -11.80 -12.34
CA SER A 282 -2.20 -12.42 -13.39
C SER A 282 -2.83 -13.68 -14.01
N LEU A 283 -4.02 -14.08 -13.55
CA LEU A 283 -4.77 -15.21 -14.13
C LEU A 283 -5.73 -14.77 -15.25
N ILE A 284 -5.94 -13.45 -15.44
CA ILE A 284 -6.77 -12.95 -16.52
C ILE A 284 -6.01 -13.11 -17.83
N GLU A 285 -6.61 -13.84 -18.77
CA GLU A 285 -6.03 -14.09 -20.09
C GLU A 285 -6.11 -12.82 -20.98
N GLU A 286 -5.19 -12.69 -21.94
CA GLU A 286 -5.14 -11.51 -22.83
C GLU A 286 -6.40 -11.36 -23.65
N GLU A 287 -7.05 -12.46 -24.07
CA GLU A 287 -8.33 -12.44 -24.81
C GLU A 287 -9.46 -11.87 -23.95
N GLU A 288 -9.54 -12.28 -22.69
CA GLU A 288 -10.52 -11.76 -21.72
C GLU A 288 -10.29 -10.25 -21.47
N MET A 289 -9.02 -9.85 -21.33
CA MET A 289 -8.66 -8.45 -21.20
C MET A 289 -9.02 -7.64 -22.46
N ALA A 290 -8.81 -8.17 -23.66
CA ALA A 290 -9.17 -7.52 -24.90
C ALA A 290 -10.70 -7.29 -24.99
N ARG A 291 -11.51 -8.28 -24.56
CA ARG A 291 -12.97 -8.14 -24.45
C ARG A 291 -13.35 -7.03 -23.47
N LEU A 292 -12.72 -7.00 -22.28
CA LEU A 292 -12.97 -5.95 -21.28
C LEU A 292 -12.61 -4.56 -21.84
N CYS A 293 -11.47 -4.44 -22.51
CA CYS A 293 -11.06 -3.18 -23.15
C CYS A 293 -12.04 -2.70 -24.23
N HIS A 294 -12.64 -3.63 -24.99
CA HIS A 294 -13.68 -3.29 -25.96
C HIS A 294 -14.92 -2.67 -25.28
N GLU A 295 -15.34 -3.24 -24.14
CA GLU A 295 -16.46 -2.73 -23.36
C GLU A 295 -16.21 -1.33 -22.74
N MET A 296 -14.97 -0.92 -22.58
CA MET A 296 -14.65 0.44 -22.10
C MET A 296 -14.84 1.50 -23.19
N LYS A 297 -14.80 1.11 -24.46
CA LYS A 297 -14.96 2.01 -25.62
C LYS A 297 -16.41 2.08 -26.13
N ALA A 298 -17.27 1.18 -25.69
CA ALA A 298 -18.69 1.11 -26.03
C ALA A 298 -19.53 1.95 -25.06
#